data_8dccf81d7fd845fea89a378bf023fbd1
#
_entry.id   8dccf81d7fd845fea89a378bf023fbd1
#
_cell.length_a   1.000
_cell.length_b   1.000
_cell.length_c   1.000
_cell.angle_alpha   90.00
_cell.angle_beta   90.00
_cell.angle_gamma   90.00
#
_symmetry.space_group_name_H-M   'P 1'
#
loop_
_entity.id
_entity.type
_entity.pdbx_description
1 polymer ?
#
loop_
_entity_poly.entity_id
_entity_poly.type
_entity_poly.pdbx_seq_one_letter_code
_entity_poly.pdbx_strand_id
1 'polypeptide(L)'
;LDELDPKLLETYKKLGIPLQEQARLNGIAVDAVFDSVSVATTFKEELTKQGIIFCPISEAIQKHPDLVKKYLGSVIPTTDHFFATLNSAVFTDGSFVYIPEGVKCPMELSTYFRINATETGQFERTLIIADKGSYVSYLEGCTAPMRDENQLHAANVELIALDDAEIKYSTVQNW
;
A
#
# COMPACT_ATOMS: atom_id res chain seq x y z
N LEU A 1 -21.03 10.99 -1.36
CA LEU A 1 -21.06 9.66 -2.03
C LEU A 1 -21.68 9.74 -3.43
N ASP A 2 -22.53 10.71 -3.71
CA ASP A 2 -23.21 10.87 -5.02
C ASP A 2 -22.28 11.33 -6.16
N GLU A 3 -21.03 11.70 -5.86
CA GLU A 3 -20.01 12.13 -6.82
C GLU A 3 -18.95 11.06 -7.13
N LEU A 4 -19.04 9.87 -6.52
CA LEU A 4 -18.08 8.79 -6.75
C LEU A 4 -18.40 8.03 -8.04
N ASP A 5 -17.35 7.66 -8.79
CA ASP A 5 -17.47 6.79 -9.96
C ASP A 5 -18.25 5.50 -9.58
N PRO A 6 -19.32 5.16 -10.30
CA PRO A 6 -20.13 3.98 -10.04
C PRO A 6 -19.32 2.67 -9.98
N LYS A 7 -18.24 2.55 -10.77
CA LYS A 7 -17.34 1.40 -10.76
C LYS A 7 -16.55 1.32 -9.45
N LEU A 8 -16.14 2.46 -8.92
CA LEU A 8 -15.43 2.56 -7.66
C LEU A 8 -16.35 2.15 -6.49
N LEU A 9 -17.59 2.64 -6.49
CA LEU A 9 -18.61 2.25 -5.51
C LEU A 9 -18.93 0.74 -5.55
N GLU A 10 -19.04 0.17 -6.74
CA GLU A 10 -19.25 -1.27 -6.89
C GLU A 10 -18.06 -2.07 -6.35
N THR A 11 -16.85 -1.60 -6.61
CA THR A 11 -15.62 -2.20 -6.08
C THR A 11 -15.62 -2.15 -4.55
N TYR A 12 -15.88 -0.99 -3.95
CA TYR A 12 -15.94 -0.87 -2.49
C TYR A 12 -17.01 -1.77 -1.86
N LYS A 13 -18.17 -1.91 -2.52
CA LYS A 13 -19.22 -2.85 -2.07
C LYS A 13 -18.78 -4.30 -2.14
N LYS A 14 -18.13 -4.71 -3.24
CA LYS A 14 -17.60 -6.07 -3.40
C LYS A 14 -16.53 -6.38 -2.35
N LEU A 15 -15.73 -5.39 -1.99
CA LEU A 15 -14.67 -5.50 -1.00
C LEU A 15 -15.18 -5.38 0.45
N GLY A 16 -16.47 -5.11 0.64
CA GLY A 16 -17.06 -4.96 1.98
C GLY A 16 -16.52 -3.77 2.77
N ILE A 17 -16.00 -2.72 2.08
CA ILE A 17 -15.50 -1.52 2.75
C ILE A 17 -16.67 -0.74 3.34
N PRO A 18 -16.67 -0.43 4.65
CA PRO A 18 -17.75 0.32 5.30
C PRO A 18 -17.99 1.70 4.65
N LEU A 19 -19.24 2.14 4.57
CA LEU A 19 -19.61 3.42 3.94
C LEU A 19 -18.85 4.64 4.51
N GLN A 20 -18.56 4.63 5.81
CA GLN A 20 -17.78 5.69 6.46
C GLN A 20 -16.34 5.75 5.95
N GLU A 21 -15.75 4.61 5.67
CA GLU A 21 -14.39 4.50 5.12
C GLU A 21 -14.39 4.86 3.63
N GLN A 22 -15.41 4.45 2.88
CA GLN A 22 -15.57 4.85 1.46
C GLN A 22 -15.60 6.38 1.29
N ALA A 23 -16.25 7.08 2.21
CA ALA A 23 -16.29 8.55 2.19
C ALA A 23 -14.92 9.20 2.41
N ARG A 24 -14.06 8.58 3.22
CA ARG A 24 -12.68 9.05 3.47
C ARG A 24 -11.74 8.79 2.29
N LEU A 25 -12.03 7.77 1.49
CA LEU A 25 -11.21 7.38 0.33
C LEU A 25 -11.58 8.12 -0.96
N ASN A 26 -12.55 9.04 -0.90
CA ASN A 26 -12.96 9.82 -2.06
C ASN A 26 -11.83 10.77 -2.52
N GLY A 27 -11.45 10.70 -3.79
CA GLY A 27 -10.37 11.51 -4.36
C GLY A 27 -8.95 11.05 -4.01
N ILE A 28 -8.81 9.87 -3.41
CA ILE A 28 -7.55 9.24 -3.06
C ILE A 28 -7.32 8.04 -3.97
N ALA A 29 -6.10 7.86 -4.47
CA ALA A 29 -5.75 6.63 -5.17
C ALA A 29 -5.57 5.51 -4.13
N VAL A 30 -6.37 4.45 -4.24
CA VAL A 30 -6.42 3.37 -3.25
C VAL A 30 -5.96 2.05 -3.86
N ASP A 31 -5.08 1.36 -3.17
CA ASP A 31 -4.83 -0.07 -3.33
C ASP A 31 -5.48 -0.84 -2.17
N ALA A 32 -6.28 -1.84 -2.46
CA ALA A 32 -6.99 -2.62 -1.46
C ALA A 32 -6.39 -4.03 -1.35
N VAL A 33 -5.93 -4.38 -0.16
CA VAL A 33 -5.29 -5.66 0.15
C VAL A 33 -6.11 -6.41 1.19
N PHE A 34 -6.55 -7.61 0.82
CA PHE A 34 -7.34 -8.49 1.67
C PHE A 34 -6.60 -9.80 1.90
N ASP A 35 -6.41 -10.17 3.16
CA ASP A 35 -5.73 -11.40 3.56
C ASP A 35 -4.39 -11.60 2.81
N SER A 36 -3.60 -10.53 2.74
CA SER A 36 -2.29 -10.45 2.06
C SER A 36 -2.33 -10.61 0.53
N VAL A 37 -3.46 -10.32 -0.11
CA VAL A 37 -3.59 -10.33 -1.58
C VAL A 37 -4.20 -9.02 -2.06
N SER A 38 -3.51 -8.31 -2.96
CA SER A 38 -4.08 -7.11 -3.59
C SER A 38 -5.21 -7.50 -4.54
N VAL A 39 -6.33 -6.79 -4.43
CA VAL A 39 -7.54 -7.07 -5.21
C VAL A 39 -7.95 -5.93 -6.14
N ALA A 40 -7.52 -4.69 -5.87
CA ALA A 40 -7.83 -3.54 -6.72
C ALA A 40 -6.88 -2.38 -6.48
N THR A 41 -6.43 -1.73 -7.54
CA THR A 41 -5.73 -0.44 -7.51
C THR A 41 -6.50 0.58 -8.36
N THR A 42 -6.86 1.72 -7.77
CA THR A 42 -7.63 2.79 -8.43
C THR A 42 -6.72 3.87 -9.00
N PHE A 43 -7.22 4.66 -9.98
CA PHE A 43 -6.50 5.78 -10.62
C PHE A 43 -5.16 5.44 -11.29
N LYS A 44 -4.90 4.17 -11.53
CA LYS A 44 -3.64 3.68 -12.09
C LYS A 44 -3.24 4.35 -13.40
N GLU A 45 -4.21 4.56 -14.32
CA GLU A 45 -3.94 5.19 -15.62
C GLU A 45 -3.54 6.66 -15.48
N GLU A 46 -4.14 7.39 -14.56
CA GLU A 46 -3.85 8.81 -14.33
C GLU A 46 -2.44 8.99 -13.73
N LEU A 47 -2.09 8.17 -12.76
CA LEU A 47 -0.76 8.16 -12.17
C LEU A 47 0.31 7.76 -13.20
N THR A 48 0.03 6.77 -14.04
CA THR A 48 0.95 6.29 -15.08
C THR A 48 1.27 7.37 -16.11
N LYS A 49 0.33 8.28 -16.45
CA LYS A 49 0.60 9.41 -17.35
C LYS A 49 1.70 10.35 -16.84
N GLN A 50 1.91 10.39 -15.54
CA GLN A 50 2.98 11.15 -14.90
C GLN A 50 4.23 10.32 -14.61
N GLY A 51 4.25 9.07 -15.06
CA GLY A 51 5.33 8.11 -14.79
C GLY A 51 5.32 7.57 -13.36
N ILE A 52 4.28 7.86 -12.56
CA ILE A 52 4.13 7.34 -11.21
C ILE A 52 3.71 5.88 -11.29
N ILE A 53 4.39 5.04 -10.51
CA ILE A 53 4.03 3.64 -10.34
C ILE A 53 3.34 3.50 -8.99
N PHE A 54 2.12 3.00 -9.00
CA PHE A 54 1.39 2.59 -7.80
C PHE A 54 0.68 1.27 -8.12
N CYS A 55 1.17 0.20 -7.53
CA CYS A 55 0.69 -1.14 -7.80
C CYS A 55 1.03 -2.09 -6.63
N PRO A 56 0.45 -3.30 -6.62
CA PRO A 56 0.88 -4.36 -5.70
C PRO A 56 2.37 -4.67 -5.87
N ILE A 57 3.05 -5.02 -4.76
CA ILE A 57 4.47 -5.41 -4.83
C ILE A 57 4.68 -6.66 -5.70
N SER A 58 3.71 -7.57 -5.71
CA SER A 58 3.72 -8.76 -6.59
C SER A 58 3.73 -8.39 -8.08
N GLU A 59 3.01 -7.35 -8.48
CA GLU A 59 3.06 -6.79 -9.83
C GLU A 59 4.39 -6.09 -10.10
N ALA A 60 4.90 -5.32 -9.13
CA ALA A 60 6.16 -4.60 -9.26
C ALA A 60 7.36 -5.55 -9.45
N ILE A 61 7.38 -6.68 -8.76
CA ILE A 61 8.41 -7.73 -8.93
C ILE A 61 8.49 -8.20 -10.39
N GLN A 62 7.37 -8.29 -11.07
CA GLN A 62 7.30 -8.76 -12.46
C GLN A 62 7.57 -7.66 -13.49
N LYS A 63 7.01 -6.45 -13.28
CA LYS A 63 7.04 -5.37 -14.26
C LYS A 63 8.17 -4.36 -14.05
N HIS A 64 8.67 -4.24 -12.82
CA HIS A 64 9.69 -3.26 -12.43
C HIS A 64 10.82 -3.92 -11.60
N PRO A 65 11.37 -5.08 -12.05
CA PRO A 65 12.30 -5.88 -11.26
C PRO A 65 13.58 -5.13 -10.87
N ASP A 66 14.04 -4.19 -11.69
CA ASP A 66 15.26 -3.44 -11.40
C ASP A 66 15.09 -2.49 -10.21
N LEU A 67 13.95 -1.81 -10.11
CA LEU A 67 13.62 -0.96 -8.96
C LEU A 67 13.46 -1.81 -7.70
N VAL A 68 12.73 -2.92 -7.80
CA VAL A 68 12.52 -3.82 -6.65
C VAL A 68 13.85 -4.38 -6.17
N LYS A 69 14.71 -4.92 -7.06
CA LYS A 69 16.02 -5.46 -6.69
C LYS A 69 16.94 -4.43 -6.05
N LYS A 70 16.86 -3.18 -6.50
CA LYS A 70 17.71 -2.11 -5.98
C LYS A 70 17.32 -1.69 -4.57
N TYR A 71 16.03 -1.66 -4.26
CA TYR A 71 15.54 -0.98 -3.07
C TYR A 71 14.91 -1.88 -2.01
N LEU A 72 14.27 -3.00 -2.40
CA LEU A 72 13.60 -3.88 -1.45
C LEU A 72 14.62 -4.52 -0.50
N GLY A 73 14.38 -4.38 0.81
CA GLY A 73 15.28 -4.88 1.85
C GLY A 73 16.54 -4.02 2.05
N SER A 74 16.62 -2.84 1.43
CA SER A 74 17.77 -1.93 1.60
C SER A 74 17.70 -1.12 2.89
N VAL A 75 16.53 -0.95 3.46
CA VAL A 75 16.30 -0.21 4.72
C VAL A 75 16.04 -1.16 5.87
N ILE A 76 15.16 -2.14 5.67
CA ILE A 76 14.86 -3.18 6.66
C ILE A 76 15.51 -4.49 6.21
N PRO A 77 16.71 -4.82 6.71
CA PRO A 77 17.37 -6.07 6.36
C PRO A 77 16.62 -7.27 6.96
N THR A 78 16.79 -8.43 6.34
CA THR A 78 16.16 -9.68 6.81
C THR A 78 16.62 -10.10 8.21
N THR A 79 17.66 -9.49 8.72
CA THR A 79 18.28 -9.78 10.03
C THR A 79 17.93 -8.75 11.10
N ASP A 80 17.05 -7.79 10.82
CA ASP A 80 16.74 -6.70 11.76
C ASP A 80 16.15 -7.24 13.07
N HIS A 81 15.05 -7.95 13.00
CA HIS A 81 14.43 -8.65 14.14
C HIS A 81 13.54 -9.81 13.67
N PHE A 82 13.07 -10.63 14.62
CA PHE A 82 12.28 -11.83 14.32
C PHE A 82 11.11 -11.61 13.37
N PHE A 83 10.28 -10.58 13.60
CA PHE A 83 9.12 -10.31 12.74
C PHE A 83 9.52 -9.77 11.36
N ALA A 84 10.61 -9.01 11.25
CA ALA A 84 11.14 -8.56 9.96
C ALA A 84 11.67 -9.75 9.15
N THR A 85 12.35 -10.69 9.81
CA THR A 85 12.81 -11.94 9.20
C THR A 85 11.62 -12.77 8.71
N LEU A 86 10.62 -12.96 9.56
CA LEU A 86 9.42 -13.73 9.24
C LEU A 86 8.65 -13.06 8.07
N ASN A 87 8.42 -11.74 8.14
CA ASN A 87 7.79 -11.00 7.05
C ASN A 87 8.54 -11.21 5.74
N SER A 88 9.86 -11.09 5.75
CA SER A 88 10.69 -11.26 4.55
C SER A 88 10.59 -12.66 3.94
N ALA A 89 10.31 -13.67 4.75
CA ALA A 89 10.19 -15.06 4.31
C ALA A 89 8.80 -15.41 3.75
N VAL A 90 7.73 -14.74 4.26
CA VAL A 90 6.35 -15.18 4.00
C VAL A 90 5.42 -14.10 3.45
N PHE A 91 5.88 -12.86 3.24
CA PHE A 91 5.02 -11.84 2.64
C PHE A 91 4.56 -12.28 1.25
N THR A 92 3.29 -12.02 0.93
CA THR A 92 2.70 -12.38 -0.36
C THR A 92 2.42 -11.16 -1.22
N ASP A 93 2.04 -10.07 -0.58
CA ASP A 93 1.77 -8.80 -1.26
C ASP A 93 2.04 -7.60 -0.34
N GLY A 94 1.71 -6.44 -0.81
CA GLY A 94 1.88 -5.13 -0.20
C GLY A 94 1.89 -4.07 -1.28
N SER A 95 2.26 -2.84 -0.96
CA SER A 95 2.24 -1.74 -1.91
C SER A 95 3.62 -1.40 -2.45
N PHE A 96 3.67 -1.11 -3.73
CA PHE A 96 4.83 -0.54 -4.39
C PHE A 96 4.49 0.84 -4.95
N VAL A 97 5.29 1.83 -4.56
CA VAL A 97 5.16 3.21 -5.04
C VAL A 97 6.52 3.70 -5.54
N TYR A 98 6.54 4.26 -6.74
CA TYR A 98 7.68 5.00 -7.26
C TYR A 98 7.21 6.33 -7.83
N ILE A 99 7.80 7.41 -7.34
CA ILE A 99 7.55 8.77 -7.83
C ILE A 99 8.80 9.22 -8.58
N PRO A 100 8.70 9.53 -9.90
CA PRO A 100 9.84 9.96 -10.70
C PRO A 100 10.45 11.27 -10.22
N GLU A 101 11.70 11.52 -10.63
CA GLU A 101 12.45 12.74 -10.33
C GLU A 101 11.64 14.00 -10.66
N GLY A 102 11.55 14.92 -9.70
CA GLY A 102 10.86 16.21 -9.81
C GLY A 102 9.33 16.15 -9.82
N VAL A 103 8.73 14.97 -9.83
CA VAL A 103 7.27 14.81 -9.89
C VAL A 103 6.65 15.04 -8.51
N LYS A 104 5.61 15.86 -8.44
CA LYS A 104 4.74 16.00 -7.27
C LYS A 104 3.48 15.17 -7.49
N CYS A 105 3.29 14.14 -6.68
CA CYS A 105 2.11 13.27 -6.81
C CYS A 105 0.83 14.11 -6.66
N PRO A 106 -0.08 14.07 -7.64
CA PRO A 106 -1.24 15.00 -7.68
C PRO A 106 -2.32 14.69 -6.66
N MET A 107 -2.28 13.50 -6.06
CA MET A 107 -3.25 13.04 -5.08
C MET A 107 -2.59 12.25 -3.97
N GLU A 108 -3.25 12.09 -2.84
CA GLU A 108 -2.83 11.17 -1.80
C GLU A 108 -2.98 9.72 -2.30
N LEU A 109 -1.96 8.91 -2.07
CA LEU A 109 -2.03 7.47 -2.29
C LEU A 109 -2.42 6.79 -0.99
N SER A 110 -3.20 5.74 -1.07
CA SER A 110 -3.58 4.98 0.13
C SER A 110 -3.60 3.49 -0.14
N THR A 111 -3.13 2.71 0.82
CA THR A 111 -3.39 1.28 0.87
C THR A 111 -4.32 0.97 2.02
N TYR A 112 -5.33 0.16 1.73
CA TYR A 112 -6.28 -0.32 2.71
C TYR A 112 -6.07 -1.82 2.93
N PHE A 113 -5.57 -2.16 4.10
CA PHE A 113 -5.35 -3.54 4.52
C PHE A 113 -6.50 -4.01 5.40
N ARG A 114 -7.06 -5.18 5.09
CA ARG A 114 -8.11 -5.80 5.87
C ARG A 114 -7.87 -7.29 6.07
N ILE A 115 -7.86 -7.73 7.31
CA ILE A 115 -7.84 -9.14 7.68
C ILE A 115 -9.29 -9.61 7.83
N ASN A 116 -9.72 -10.56 7.00
CA ASN A 116 -11.05 -11.16 7.08
C ASN A 116 -11.02 -12.61 7.54
N ALA A 117 -9.93 -13.34 7.27
CA ALA A 117 -9.80 -14.74 7.65
C ALA A 117 -9.55 -14.90 9.16
N THR A 118 -10.06 -16.00 9.72
CA THR A 118 -9.82 -16.41 11.12
C THR A 118 -8.54 -17.22 11.22
N GLU A 119 -7.87 -17.16 12.36
CA GLU A 119 -6.66 -17.95 12.67
C GLU A 119 -5.53 -17.80 11.63
N THR A 120 -5.43 -16.62 10.99
CA THR A 120 -4.43 -16.33 9.97
C THR A 120 -3.57 -15.14 10.35
N GLY A 121 -2.34 -15.13 9.86
CA GLY A 121 -1.47 -13.96 9.86
C GLY A 121 -1.54 -13.23 8.53
N GLN A 122 -1.48 -11.89 8.57
CA GLN A 122 -1.30 -11.05 7.39
C GLN A 122 0.10 -10.46 7.41
N PHE A 123 0.83 -10.67 6.33
CA PHE A 123 2.22 -10.25 6.17
C PHE A 123 2.35 -9.44 4.90
N GLU A 124 2.53 -8.13 5.04
CA GLU A 124 2.69 -7.24 3.90
C GLU A 124 4.07 -6.59 3.90
N ARG A 125 4.52 -6.26 2.69
CA ARG A 125 5.74 -5.50 2.50
C ARG A 125 5.50 -4.32 1.56
N THR A 126 5.53 -3.13 2.11
CA THR A 126 5.34 -1.88 1.37
C THR A 126 6.68 -1.23 1.09
N LEU A 127 6.88 -0.80 -0.17
CA LEU A 127 8.07 -0.09 -0.62
C LEU A 127 7.66 1.21 -1.30
N ILE A 128 8.06 2.35 -0.74
CA ILE A 128 7.78 3.68 -1.28
C ILE A 128 9.09 4.36 -1.61
N ILE A 129 9.28 4.72 -2.87
CA ILE A 129 10.47 5.39 -3.39
C ILE A 129 10.06 6.74 -3.96
N ALA A 130 10.54 7.81 -3.40
CA ALA A 130 10.45 9.17 -3.92
C ALA A 130 11.83 9.55 -4.51
N ASP A 131 11.89 9.66 -5.84
CA ASP A 131 13.11 10.04 -6.54
C ASP A 131 13.41 11.54 -6.31
N LYS A 132 14.57 12.00 -6.74
CA LYS A 132 15.11 13.36 -6.44
C LYS A 132 14.07 14.45 -6.66
N GLY A 133 13.91 15.33 -5.66
CA GLY A 133 13.00 16.47 -5.72
C GLY A 133 11.53 16.14 -5.87
N SER A 134 11.13 14.86 -5.71
CA SER A 134 9.74 14.43 -5.83
C SER A 134 8.95 14.58 -4.50
N TYR A 135 7.64 14.40 -4.58
CA TYR A 135 6.75 14.46 -3.40
C TYR A 135 5.64 13.44 -3.49
N VAL A 136 5.33 12.80 -2.37
CA VAL A 136 4.16 11.94 -2.21
C VAL A 136 3.59 12.02 -0.80
N SER A 137 2.25 12.03 -0.70
CA SER A 137 1.50 11.77 0.52
C SER A 137 0.91 10.36 0.46
N TYR A 138 1.16 9.56 1.48
CA TYR A 138 0.72 8.18 1.55
C TYR A 138 0.03 7.89 2.89
N LEU A 139 -1.16 7.29 2.81
CA LEU A 139 -1.96 6.89 3.95
C LEU A 139 -2.12 5.36 3.96
N GLU A 140 -1.72 4.73 5.04
CA GLU A 140 -1.96 3.32 5.28
C GLU A 140 -3.11 3.14 6.26
N GLY A 141 -4.11 2.37 5.87
CA GLY A 141 -5.23 1.98 6.72
C GLY A 141 -5.21 0.48 6.99
N CYS A 142 -5.17 0.10 8.27
CA CYS A 142 -5.25 -1.30 8.69
C CYS A 142 -6.49 -1.50 9.55
N THR A 143 -7.33 -2.46 9.17
CA THR A 143 -8.51 -2.82 9.96
C THR A 143 -8.68 -4.33 10.06
N ALA A 144 -9.20 -4.78 11.20
CA ALA A 144 -9.66 -6.14 11.38
C ALA A 144 -11.02 -6.14 12.08
N PRO A 145 -11.92 -7.11 11.80
CA PRO A 145 -13.13 -7.28 12.59
C PRO A 145 -12.75 -7.67 14.03
N MET A 146 -13.46 -7.12 15.02
CA MET A 146 -13.33 -7.59 16.40
C MET A 146 -13.79 -9.05 16.50
N ARG A 147 -12.89 -9.93 16.93
CA ARG A 147 -13.16 -11.35 17.17
C ARG A 147 -12.44 -11.78 18.43
N ASP A 148 -12.99 -12.79 19.13
CA ASP A 148 -12.34 -13.42 20.28
C ASP A 148 -11.23 -14.43 19.87
N GLU A 149 -10.51 -14.10 18.80
CA GLU A 149 -9.48 -14.98 18.21
C GLU A 149 -8.16 -14.21 18.03
N ASN A 150 -7.06 -14.95 18.10
CA ASN A 150 -5.74 -14.35 17.85
C ASN A 150 -5.61 -13.92 16.39
N GLN A 151 -5.21 -12.70 16.17
CA GLN A 151 -4.90 -12.15 14.84
C GLN A 151 -3.47 -11.61 14.87
N LEU A 152 -2.70 -11.91 13.84
CA LEU A 152 -1.35 -11.37 13.66
C LEU A 152 -1.32 -10.53 12.37
N HIS A 153 -0.94 -9.27 12.51
CA HIS A 153 -0.57 -8.42 11.40
C HIS A 153 0.88 -7.99 11.56
N ALA A 154 1.72 -8.33 10.60
CA ALA A 154 3.13 -7.96 10.58
C ALA A 154 3.47 -7.32 9.23
N ALA A 155 3.44 -5.99 9.18
CA ALA A 155 3.78 -5.20 8.01
C ALA A 155 5.22 -4.65 8.13
N ASN A 156 5.96 -4.68 7.02
CA ASN A 156 7.22 -3.96 6.89
C ASN A 156 7.04 -2.85 5.86
N VAL A 157 7.35 -1.62 6.24
CA VAL A 157 7.27 -0.45 5.37
C VAL A 157 8.64 0.16 5.20
N GLU A 158 9.14 0.21 3.98
CA GLU A 158 10.40 0.83 3.61
C GLU A 158 10.13 2.14 2.86
N LEU A 159 10.60 3.27 3.42
CA LEU A 159 10.47 4.60 2.84
C LEU A 159 11.85 5.08 2.38
N ILE A 160 11.99 5.40 1.09
CA ILE A 160 13.24 5.85 0.48
C ILE A 160 13.00 7.21 -0.18
N ALA A 161 13.42 8.26 0.46
CA ALA A 161 13.46 9.61 -0.09
C ALA A 161 14.88 9.93 -0.57
N LEU A 162 15.04 10.15 -1.87
CA LEU A 162 16.31 10.59 -2.45
C LEU A 162 16.49 12.10 -2.25
N ASP A 163 17.59 12.67 -2.76
CA ASP A 163 17.95 14.07 -2.55
C ASP A 163 16.77 15.02 -2.82
N ASP A 164 16.46 15.91 -1.88
CA ASP A 164 15.36 16.90 -1.95
C ASP A 164 13.95 16.30 -2.14
N ALA A 165 13.79 14.99 -1.98
CA ALA A 165 12.47 14.35 -2.01
C ALA A 165 11.78 14.41 -0.65
N GLU A 166 10.45 14.39 -0.68
CA GLU A 166 9.59 14.41 0.51
C GLU A 166 8.55 13.29 0.46
N ILE A 167 8.49 12.48 1.52
CA ILE A 167 7.45 11.48 1.75
C ILE A 167 6.68 11.85 3.00
N LYS A 168 5.40 12.14 2.87
CA LYS A 168 4.46 12.25 4.00
C LYS A 168 3.80 10.88 4.18
N TYR A 169 4.16 10.16 5.23
CA TYR A 169 3.57 8.86 5.56
C TYR A 169 2.69 8.96 6.79
N SER A 170 1.48 8.43 6.69
CA SER A 170 0.53 8.34 7.81
C SER A 170 -0.04 6.94 7.90
N THR A 171 -0.27 6.44 9.11
CA THR A 171 -0.95 5.15 9.32
C THR A 171 -2.13 5.32 10.27
N VAL A 172 -3.23 4.64 9.96
CA VAL A 172 -4.43 4.55 10.80
C VAL A 172 -4.72 3.08 11.05
N GLN A 173 -4.70 2.69 12.31
CA GLN A 173 -4.95 1.31 12.72
C GLN A 173 -6.22 1.25 13.56
N ASN A 174 -7.09 0.30 13.24
CA ASN A 174 -8.34 0.06 13.96
C ASN A 174 -8.53 -1.46 14.15
N TRP A 175 -8.23 -1.89 15.38
CA TRP A 175 -8.24 -3.29 15.82
C TRP A 175 -9.31 -3.54 16.88
#